data_1657a4336b367fa2b5e0f7aa85ebe1cf
#
_entry.id   1657a4336b367fa2b5e0f7aa85ebe1cf
#
_cell.length_a   1.000
_cell.length_b   1.000
_cell.length_c   1.000
_cell.angle_alpha   90.00
_cell.angle_beta   90.00
_cell.angle_gamma   90.00
#
_symmetry.space_group_name_H-M   'P 1'
#
loop_
_entity.id
_entity.type
_entity.pdbx_description
1 polymer ?
#
loop_
_entity_poly.entity_id
_entity_poly.type
_entity_poly.pdbx_seq_one_letter_code
_entity_poly.pdbx_strand_id
1 'polypeptide(L)'
;MTAALTLASASPVSGANDGQIIGKNQITLTGDRLTPEALWAMGRIGTFAVSPDAQKIVYTVSYYSVQQNKSHTVLYLMDANGANPTLLTTTADNESEPAFTPDGQRITFLSGKSGSSQIWEMALDGTSRRQVSFCHKDVEGYKFSPDGKKVIIVHSVDTYTSIEKKYDDLPLSSGMVITDLNYKHWDRYVTTIPHIFVADVQDGRTGDGIDLLNGEPFECPMLPFGGSEQFNWSPDSRHIVYTCRKKTGRDYAISTDSDIYRYDTATGQTENLCKPADYKEPEIDPSRSMEHQAINHLDRDCNVGYDTNPAYSPDGKYVAWLSMARNGY
;
A
#
# COMPACT_ATOMS: atom_id res chain seq x y z
N MET A 1 -3.20 -38.82 -42.00
CA MET A 1 -2.26 -37.70 -42.20
C MET A 1 -1.58 -37.39 -40.87
N THR A 2 -0.36 -37.83 -40.72
CA THR A 2 0.43 -37.74 -39.50
C THR A 2 1.17 -36.40 -39.51
N ALA A 3 0.78 -35.47 -38.67
CA ALA A 3 1.53 -34.22 -38.53
C ALA A 3 2.71 -34.44 -37.62
N ALA A 4 3.90 -34.26 -38.17
CA ALA A 4 5.16 -34.33 -37.47
C ALA A 4 5.31 -33.08 -36.54
N LEU A 5 5.42 -33.33 -35.23
CA LEU A 5 5.85 -32.32 -34.26
C LEU A 5 7.35 -32.08 -34.44
N THR A 6 7.72 -30.94 -34.99
CA THR A 6 9.11 -30.46 -34.92
C THR A 6 9.31 -29.79 -33.55
N LEU A 7 9.97 -30.48 -32.65
CA LEU A 7 10.56 -29.94 -31.45
C LEU A 7 11.70 -28.99 -31.88
N ALA A 8 11.45 -27.68 -31.82
CA ALA A 8 12.51 -26.68 -31.91
C ALA A 8 13.34 -26.78 -30.63
N SER A 9 14.55 -27.25 -30.73
CA SER A 9 15.55 -27.21 -29.68
C SER A 9 15.84 -25.75 -29.31
N ALA A 10 15.52 -25.35 -28.10
CA ALA A 10 15.90 -24.06 -27.55
C ALA A 10 17.41 -24.03 -27.41
N SER A 11 18.08 -23.22 -28.21
CA SER A 11 19.50 -22.90 -28.03
C SER A 11 19.68 -22.16 -26.71
N PRO A 12 20.73 -22.41 -25.93
CA PRO A 12 21.00 -21.63 -24.72
C PRO A 12 21.35 -20.21 -25.13
N VAL A 13 20.50 -19.26 -24.68
CA VAL A 13 20.77 -17.83 -24.83
C VAL A 13 21.87 -17.46 -23.84
N SER A 14 23.08 -17.35 -24.34
CA SER A 14 24.17 -16.66 -23.66
C SER A 14 24.00 -15.16 -23.88
N GLY A 15 24.02 -14.40 -22.84
CA GLY A 15 24.15 -12.94 -22.90
C GLY A 15 23.09 -12.23 -22.03
N ALA A 16 23.58 -11.55 -21.03
CA ALA A 16 22.82 -10.57 -20.28
C ALA A 16 22.28 -9.51 -21.25
N ASN A 17 20.99 -9.54 -21.52
CA ASN A 17 20.30 -8.42 -22.14
C ASN A 17 19.92 -7.42 -21.03
N ASP A 18 20.92 -6.67 -20.58
CA ASP A 18 20.68 -5.47 -19.78
C ASP A 18 19.99 -4.45 -20.69
N GLY A 19 18.70 -4.23 -20.45
CA GLY A 19 17.94 -3.20 -21.11
C GLY A 19 16.69 -3.64 -21.89
N GLN A 20 16.40 -4.93 -22.01
CA GLN A 20 15.16 -5.34 -22.65
C GLN A 20 13.97 -5.21 -21.69
N ILE A 21 13.03 -4.32 -22.04
CA ILE A 21 11.78 -4.14 -21.30
C ILE A 21 10.96 -5.43 -21.38
N ILE A 22 10.61 -6.00 -20.22
CA ILE A 22 9.71 -7.14 -20.13
C ILE A 22 8.30 -6.63 -20.47
N GLY A 23 7.74 -7.14 -21.54
CA GLY A 23 6.39 -6.76 -22.02
C GLY A 23 5.48 -7.97 -22.16
N LYS A 24 4.37 -7.76 -22.85
CA LYS A 24 3.40 -8.81 -23.13
C LYS A 24 4.06 -9.96 -23.89
N ASN A 25 4.04 -11.15 -23.28
CA ASN A 25 4.53 -12.36 -23.92
C ASN A 25 3.57 -12.79 -25.04
N GLN A 26 4.15 -13.27 -26.14
CA GLN A 26 3.41 -13.98 -27.18
C GLN A 26 3.55 -15.46 -26.97
N ILE A 27 2.44 -16.15 -26.74
CA ILE A 27 2.40 -17.60 -26.58
C ILE A 27 1.35 -18.18 -27.52
N THR A 28 1.69 -19.30 -28.13
CA THR A 28 0.74 -20.11 -28.90
C THR A 28 0.24 -21.24 -28.01
N LEU A 29 -1.04 -21.23 -27.70
CA LEU A 29 -1.67 -22.32 -26.95
C LEU A 29 -1.82 -23.54 -27.86
N THR A 30 -1.32 -24.69 -27.41
CA THR A 30 -1.37 -25.96 -28.16
C THR A 30 -2.58 -26.82 -27.78
N GLY A 31 -3.45 -26.34 -26.87
CA GLY A 31 -4.63 -27.04 -26.38
C GLY A 31 -5.50 -26.16 -25.50
N ASP A 32 -6.50 -26.75 -24.87
CA ASP A 32 -7.47 -26.11 -23.99
C ASP A 32 -7.09 -26.13 -22.50
N ARG A 33 -5.90 -26.70 -22.18
CA ARG A 33 -5.41 -26.78 -20.80
C ARG A 33 -4.46 -25.67 -20.48
N LEU A 34 -4.60 -25.12 -19.25
CA LEU A 34 -3.63 -24.18 -18.70
C LEU A 34 -2.31 -24.89 -18.41
N THR A 35 -1.23 -24.40 -19.00
CA THR A 35 0.14 -24.86 -18.72
C THR A 35 0.89 -23.78 -17.88
N PRO A 36 1.99 -24.15 -17.19
CA PRO A 36 2.82 -23.17 -16.49
C PRO A 36 3.29 -22.02 -17.39
N GLU A 37 3.66 -22.32 -18.64
CA GLU A 37 4.09 -21.32 -19.63
C GLU A 37 2.95 -20.36 -20.00
N ALA A 38 1.73 -20.91 -20.20
CA ALA A 38 0.54 -20.11 -20.46
C ALA A 38 0.23 -19.19 -19.26
N LEU A 39 0.31 -19.70 -18.03
CA LEU A 39 0.08 -18.93 -16.80
C LEU A 39 1.08 -17.77 -16.67
N TRP A 40 2.35 -18.03 -16.91
CA TRP A 40 3.40 -16.99 -16.83
C TRP A 40 3.39 -15.99 -17.99
N ALA A 41 2.83 -16.36 -19.13
CA ALA A 41 2.69 -15.49 -20.28
C ALA A 41 1.56 -14.46 -20.12
N MET A 42 0.60 -14.71 -19.21
CA MET A 42 -0.51 -13.78 -18.97
C MET A 42 -0.04 -12.53 -18.22
N GLY A 43 -0.45 -11.36 -18.70
CA GLY A 43 -0.37 -10.13 -17.94
C GLY A 43 -1.34 -10.17 -16.75
N ARG A 44 -0.91 -9.70 -15.59
CA ARG A 44 -1.75 -9.64 -14.38
C ARG A 44 -2.15 -8.21 -14.09
N ILE A 45 -3.45 -7.97 -14.12
CA ILE A 45 -4.03 -6.67 -13.74
C ILE A 45 -3.86 -6.52 -12.22
N GLY A 46 -3.33 -5.37 -11.80
CA GLY A 46 -3.17 -4.99 -10.41
C GLY A 46 -4.09 -3.84 -10.03
N THR A 47 -3.52 -2.78 -9.43
CA THR A 47 -4.25 -1.60 -8.98
C THR A 47 -4.82 -0.78 -10.13
N PHE A 48 -5.93 -0.07 -9.87
CA PHE A 48 -6.54 0.83 -10.84
C PHE A 48 -7.13 2.07 -10.16
N ALA A 49 -7.31 3.14 -10.92
CA ALA A 49 -8.04 4.32 -10.50
C ALA A 49 -8.97 4.82 -11.61
N VAL A 50 -10.09 5.40 -11.20
CA VAL A 50 -11.08 6.04 -12.10
C VAL A 50 -10.85 7.54 -12.05
N SER A 51 -10.91 8.21 -13.21
CA SER A 51 -10.81 9.67 -13.29
C SER A 51 -11.97 10.36 -12.55
N PRO A 52 -11.77 11.58 -12.01
CA PRO A 52 -12.81 12.31 -11.28
C PRO A 52 -14.11 12.50 -12.06
N ASP A 53 -14.03 12.60 -13.39
CA ASP A 53 -15.18 12.70 -14.30
C ASP A 53 -15.77 11.34 -14.69
N ALA A 54 -15.23 10.23 -14.16
CA ALA A 54 -15.60 8.85 -14.46
C ALA A 54 -15.52 8.45 -15.94
N GLN A 55 -14.72 9.16 -16.77
CA GLN A 55 -14.59 8.86 -18.20
C GLN A 55 -13.40 7.96 -18.53
N LYS A 56 -12.41 7.87 -17.64
CA LYS A 56 -11.18 7.11 -17.88
C LYS A 56 -10.81 6.23 -16.70
N ILE A 57 -10.08 5.15 -17.00
CA ILE A 57 -9.51 4.22 -16.02
C ILE A 57 -8.02 4.09 -16.32
N VAL A 58 -7.18 4.39 -15.34
CA VAL A 58 -5.76 4.03 -15.35
C VAL A 58 -5.56 2.76 -14.54
N TYR A 59 -4.74 1.81 -15.03
CA TYR A 59 -4.53 0.53 -14.36
C TYR A 59 -3.14 -0.02 -14.61
N THR A 60 -2.70 -0.89 -13.71
CA THR A 60 -1.41 -1.58 -13.83
C THR A 60 -1.58 -2.94 -14.47
N VAL A 61 -0.56 -3.36 -15.22
CA VAL A 61 -0.39 -4.74 -15.68
C VAL A 61 1.04 -5.18 -15.42
N SER A 62 1.22 -6.31 -14.72
CA SER A 62 2.53 -6.91 -14.50
C SER A 62 2.77 -8.02 -15.52
N TYR A 63 3.88 -7.95 -16.24
CA TYR A 63 4.39 -8.95 -17.13
C TYR A 63 5.60 -9.66 -16.52
N TYR A 64 5.82 -10.91 -16.86
CA TYR A 64 6.84 -11.76 -16.25
C TYR A 64 7.78 -12.35 -17.28
N SER A 65 9.06 -12.42 -16.93
CA SER A 65 10.07 -13.19 -17.66
C SER A 65 10.59 -14.31 -16.76
N VAL A 66 10.21 -15.54 -17.05
CA VAL A 66 10.70 -16.72 -16.32
C VAL A 66 12.21 -16.86 -16.49
N GLN A 67 12.72 -16.57 -17.68
CA GLN A 67 14.16 -16.67 -18.00
C GLN A 67 15.00 -15.70 -17.19
N GLN A 68 14.51 -14.46 -16.97
CA GLN A 68 15.21 -13.44 -16.20
C GLN A 68 14.86 -13.49 -14.71
N ASN A 69 13.85 -14.28 -14.33
CA ASN A 69 13.26 -14.30 -12.98
C ASN A 69 12.90 -12.89 -12.49
N LYS A 70 12.30 -12.12 -13.37
CA LYS A 70 11.91 -10.72 -13.13
C LYS A 70 10.50 -10.45 -13.63
N SER A 71 9.91 -9.38 -13.09
CA SER A 71 8.66 -8.81 -13.58
C SER A 71 8.82 -7.34 -13.94
N HIS A 72 7.92 -6.85 -14.76
CA HIS A 72 7.83 -5.43 -15.10
C HIS A 72 6.36 -5.00 -15.03
N THR A 73 6.07 -4.04 -14.17
CA THR A 73 4.74 -3.48 -13.98
C THR A 73 4.62 -2.18 -14.75
N VAL A 74 3.60 -2.10 -15.59
CA VAL A 74 3.36 -0.98 -16.52
C VAL A 74 1.97 -0.39 -16.31
N LEU A 75 1.80 0.86 -16.73
CA LEU A 75 0.53 1.59 -16.67
C LEU A 75 -0.16 1.61 -18.04
N TYR A 76 -1.45 1.37 -18.02
CA TYR A 76 -2.36 1.54 -19.13
C TYR A 76 -3.45 2.55 -18.78
N LEU A 77 -3.90 3.30 -19.78
CA LEU A 77 -5.09 4.15 -19.73
C LEU A 77 -6.12 3.61 -20.72
N MET A 78 -7.39 3.59 -20.35
CA MET A 78 -8.51 3.26 -21.24
C MET A 78 -9.71 4.14 -20.92
N ASP A 79 -10.69 4.17 -21.84
CA ASP A 79 -11.99 4.76 -21.57
C ASP A 79 -12.77 3.91 -20.54
N ALA A 80 -13.68 4.52 -19.80
CA ALA A 80 -14.46 3.83 -18.76
C ALA A 80 -15.32 2.68 -19.28
N ASN A 81 -15.65 2.69 -20.58
CA ASN A 81 -16.36 1.61 -21.27
C ASN A 81 -15.45 0.46 -21.74
N GLY A 82 -14.14 0.51 -21.42
CA GLY A 82 -13.15 -0.48 -21.83
C GLY A 82 -12.51 -0.27 -23.19
N ALA A 83 -12.89 0.80 -23.91
CA ALA A 83 -12.31 1.11 -25.21
C ALA A 83 -10.93 1.78 -25.11
N ASN A 84 -10.18 1.75 -26.22
CA ASN A 84 -8.93 2.48 -26.42
C ASN A 84 -7.84 2.25 -25.38
N PRO A 85 -7.52 0.98 -24.97
CA PRO A 85 -6.45 0.73 -24.04
C PRO A 85 -5.10 1.16 -24.61
N THR A 86 -4.43 2.09 -23.93
CA THR A 86 -3.15 2.67 -24.36
C THR A 86 -2.08 2.42 -23.30
N LEU A 87 -0.93 1.88 -23.70
CA LEU A 87 0.24 1.72 -22.83
C LEU A 87 0.89 3.08 -22.59
N LEU A 88 1.03 3.46 -21.31
CA LEU A 88 1.65 4.72 -20.89
C LEU A 88 3.13 4.56 -20.52
N THR A 89 3.51 3.43 -19.91
CA THR A 89 4.89 3.17 -19.49
C THR A 89 5.81 2.97 -20.69
N THR A 90 6.86 3.78 -20.76
CA THR A 90 7.86 3.73 -21.83
C THR A 90 9.28 3.45 -21.31
N THR A 91 9.43 3.18 -20.02
CA THR A 91 10.72 2.93 -19.33
C THR A 91 10.80 1.49 -18.85
N ALA A 92 11.98 1.03 -18.47
CA ALA A 92 12.20 -0.29 -17.86
C ALA A 92 11.90 -0.30 -16.35
N ASP A 93 11.63 0.87 -15.76
CA ASP A 93 11.28 0.98 -14.34
C ASP A 93 9.85 0.48 -14.11
N ASN A 94 9.63 -0.18 -12.98
CA ASN A 94 8.29 -0.50 -12.53
C ASN A 94 7.52 0.80 -12.20
N GLU A 95 6.27 0.85 -12.65
CA GLU A 95 5.33 1.93 -12.34
C GLU A 95 4.10 1.31 -11.70
N SER A 96 3.72 1.80 -10.50
CA SER A 96 2.64 1.22 -9.69
C SER A 96 1.81 2.30 -9.01
N GLU A 97 0.76 1.89 -8.31
CA GLU A 97 -0.14 2.77 -7.54
C GLU A 97 -0.62 4.00 -8.33
N PRO A 98 -1.20 3.80 -9.53
CA PRO A 98 -1.68 4.92 -10.33
C PRO A 98 -2.87 5.62 -9.68
N ALA A 99 -2.90 6.94 -9.77
CA ALA A 99 -4.04 7.76 -9.41
C ALA A 99 -4.19 8.92 -10.40
N PHE A 100 -5.37 9.52 -10.47
CA PHE A 100 -5.52 10.81 -11.14
C PHE A 100 -5.26 11.94 -10.16
N THR A 101 -4.69 13.04 -10.65
CA THR A 101 -4.71 14.29 -9.90
C THR A 101 -6.14 14.71 -9.58
N PRO A 102 -6.41 15.47 -8.51
CA PRO A 102 -7.77 15.87 -8.14
C PRO A 102 -8.54 16.61 -9.26
N ASP A 103 -7.83 17.33 -10.13
CA ASP A 103 -8.39 18.00 -11.31
C ASP A 103 -8.57 17.07 -12.53
N GLY A 104 -8.13 15.82 -12.44
CA GLY A 104 -8.21 14.81 -13.50
C GLY A 104 -7.30 15.06 -14.71
N GLN A 105 -6.40 16.06 -14.65
CA GLN A 105 -5.59 16.46 -15.80
C GLN A 105 -4.31 15.65 -15.97
N ARG A 106 -3.86 14.97 -14.91
CA ARG A 106 -2.61 14.20 -14.90
C ARG A 106 -2.81 12.87 -14.19
N ILE A 107 -1.89 11.95 -14.42
CA ILE A 107 -1.78 10.67 -13.72
C ILE A 107 -0.56 10.73 -12.82
N THR A 108 -0.74 10.41 -11.55
CA THR A 108 0.34 10.20 -10.60
C THR A 108 0.60 8.70 -10.41
N PHE A 109 1.82 8.31 -10.06
CA PHE A 109 2.22 6.92 -9.89
C PHE A 109 3.51 6.82 -9.09
N LEU A 110 3.82 5.63 -8.57
CA LEU A 110 5.11 5.33 -7.96
C LEU A 110 6.09 4.79 -9.00
N SER A 111 7.34 5.26 -8.93
CA SER A 111 8.45 4.77 -9.75
C SER A 111 9.78 4.87 -9.03
N GLY A 112 10.62 3.84 -9.20
CA GLY A 112 12.00 3.80 -8.68
C GLY A 112 13.03 4.52 -9.55
N LYS A 113 12.63 5.25 -10.59
CA LYS A 113 13.49 5.89 -11.59
C LYS A 113 14.56 6.82 -11.00
N SER A 114 14.29 7.44 -9.87
CA SER A 114 15.24 8.33 -9.17
C SER A 114 16.19 7.62 -8.21
N GLY A 115 16.19 6.29 -8.17
CA GLY A 115 17.03 5.48 -7.26
C GLY A 115 16.29 4.99 -6.02
N SER A 116 15.15 5.57 -5.70
CA SER A 116 14.20 5.14 -4.66
C SER A 116 12.78 5.28 -5.19
N SER A 117 11.83 4.56 -4.56
CA SER A 117 10.40 4.68 -4.91
C SER A 117 9.89 6.08 -4.54
N GLN A 118 9.44 6.83 -5.53
CA GLN A 118 8.95 8.20 -5.38
C GLN A 118 7.65 8.39 -6.15
N ILE A 119 6.88 9.43 -5.80
CA ILE A 119 5.70 9.85 -6.57
C ILE A 119 6.17 10.60 -7.81
N TRP A 120 5.68 10.17 -8.94
CA TRP A 120 5.85 10.79 -10.26
C TRP A 120 4.49 11.19 -10.81
N GLU A 121 4.48 12.08 -11.77
CA GLU A 121 3.27 12.40 -12.54
C GLU A 121 3.58 12.49 -14.04
N MET A 122 2.54 12.33 -14.86
CA MET A 122 2.58 12.46 -16.31
C MET A 122 1.26 13.02 -16.86
N ALA A 123 1.29 13.53 -18.07
CA ALA A 123 0.07 13.85 -18.81
C ALA A 123 -0.70 12.57 -19.17
N LEU A 124 -2.00 12.70 -19.52
CA LEU A 124 -2.86 11.55 -19.84
C LEU A 124 -2.38 10.76 -21.08
N ASP A 125 -1.57 11.35 -21.93
CA ASP A 125 -0.95 10.70 -23.09
C ASP A 125 0.39 10.02 -22.76
N GLY A 126 0.81 9.99 -21.48
CA GLY A 126 2.06 9.41 -21.01
C GLY A 126 3.29 10.33 -21.15
N THR A 127 3.12 11.54 -21.67
CA THR A 127 4.20 12.54 -21.83
C THR A 127 4.37 13.42 -20.59
N SER A 128 5.31 14.37 -20.65
CA SER A 128 5.52 15.41 -19.61
C SER A 128 5.70 14.82 -18.21
N ARG A 129 6.53 13.77 -18.10
CA ARG A 129 6.83 13.07 -16.85
C ARG A 129 7.71 13.90 -15.96
N ARG A 130 7.36 14.02 -14.69
CA ARG A 130 8.21 14.66 -13.67
C ARG A 130 8.06 14.00 -12.31
N GLN A 131 9.10 14.09 -11.49
CA GLN A 131 9.08 13.68 -10.09
C GLN A 131 8.32 14.71 -9.26
N VAL A 132 7.46 14.22 -8.36
CA VAL A 132 6.65 15.02 -7.44
C VAL A 132 7.20 14.93 -6.02
N SER A 133 7.51 13.72 -5.51
CA SER A 133 8.07 13.56 -4.17
C SER A 133 9.60 13.50 -4.20
N PHE A 134 10.20 14.07 -3.14
CA PHE A 134 11.65 14.10 -2.89
C PHE A 134 11.90 13.64 -1.46
N CYS A 135 11.40 12.43 -1.15
CA CYS A 135 11.50 11.85 0.17
C CYS A 135 12.84 11.15 0.38
N HIS A 136 13.31 11.12 1.63
CA HIS A 136 14.55 10.43 2.01
C HIS A 136 14.39 8.91 2.00
N LYS A 137 13.16 8.42 2.18
CA LYS A 137 12.80 7.00 2.16
C LYS A 137 11.93 6.68 0.95
N ASP A 138 11.81 5.38 0.66
CA ASP A 138 10.85 4.90 -0.32
C ASP A 138 9.42 5.31 0.05
N VAL A 139 8.67 5.72 -0.95
CA VAL A 139 7.22 5.89 -0.86
C VAL A 139 6.57 4.54 -1.16
N GLU A 140 5.84 4.00 -0.20
CA GLU A 140 5.16 2.70 -0.31
C GLU A 140 3.69 2.84 -0.72
N GLY A 141 3.11 4.01 -0.50
CA GLY A 141 1.75 4.37 -0.88
C GLY A 141 1.50 5.86 -0.71
N TYR A 142 0.48 6.39 -1.35
CA TYR A 142 0.16 7.81 -1.25
C TYR A 142 -1.30 8.11 -1.61
N LYS A 143 -1.80 9.27 -1.16
CA LYS A 143 -3.11 9.78 -1.55
C LYS A 143 -3.16 11.30 -1.44
N PHE A 144 -3.37 12.01 -2.55
CA PHE A 144 -3.53 13.46 -2.55
C PHE A 144 -4.83 13.89 -1.88
N SER A 145 -4.80 15.04 -1.20
CA SER A 145 -6.02 15.69 -0.72
C SER A 145 -6.90 16.14 -1.90
N PRO A 146 -8.23 16.22 -1.73
CA PRO A 146 -9.13 16.66 -2.79
C PRO A 146 -8.80 18.03 -3.39
N ASP A 147 -8.22 18.94 -2.61
CA ASP A 147 -7.77 20.26 -3.08
C ASP A 147 -6.35 20.25 -3.70
N GLY A 148 -5.66 19.10 -3.69
CA GLY A 148 -4.32 18.92 -4.24
C GLY A 148 -3.19 19.62 -3.48
N LYS A 149 -3.46 20.21 -2.30
CA LYS A 149 -2.45 20.98 -1.54
C LYS A 149 -1.66 20.15 -0.55
N LYS A 150 -2.15 18.95 -0.24
CA LYS A 150 -1.50 18.00 0.67
C LYS A 150 -1.50 16.60 0.07
N VAL A 151 -0.63 15.76 0.61
CA VAL A 151 -0.58 14.34 0.26
C VAL A 151 -0.33 13.52 1.52
N ILE A 152 -1.07 12.41 1.66
CA ILE A 152 -0.71 11.34 2.59
C ILE A 152 0.36 10.50 1.90
N ILE A 153 1.44 10.19 2.60
CA ILE A 153 2.53 9.35 2.13
C ILE A 153 2.74 8.23 3.14
N VAL A 154 3.00 7.03 2.66
CA VAL A 154 3.35 5.87 3.48
C VAL A 154 4.86 5.65 3.40
N HIS A 155 5.52 5.62 4.55
CA HIS A 155 6.94 5.27 4.70
C HIS A 155 7.11 4.21 5.77
N SER A 156 8.06 3.32 5.57
CA SER A 156 8.50 2.40 6.63
C SER A 156 9.32 3.11 7.69
N VAL A 157 9.04 2.83 8.96
CA VAL A 157 9.81 3.27 10.13
C VAL A 157 10.39 2.07 10.87
N ASP A 158 11.58 2.24 11.45
CA ASP A 158 12.27 1.17 12.19
C ASP A 158 11.53 0.83 13.49
N THR A 159 11.37 -0.46 13.79
CA THR A 159 10.79 -0.98 15.05
C THR A 159 11.83 -1.35 16.09
N TYR A 160 13.11 -1.10 15.80
CA TYR A 160 14.22 -1.49 16.67
C TYR A 160 15.21 -0.34 16.85
N THR A 161 16.04 -0.44 17.87
CA THR A 161 17.20 0.43 18.05
C THR A 161 18.46 -0.32 17.63
N SER A 162 19.17 0.18 16.63
CA SER A 162 20.47 -0.38 16.26
C SER A 162 21.53 -0.11 17.32
N ILE A 163 22.45 -1.06 17.52
CA ILE A 163 23.53 -0.93 18.48
C ILE A 163 24.46 0.24 18.13
N GLU A 164 24.76 0.43 16.85
CA GLU A 164 25.57 1.54 16.36
C GLU A 164 25.01 2.93 16.69
N LYS A 165 23.65 3.05 16.71
CA LYS A 165 22.98 4.29 17.12
C LYS A 165 22.90 4.45 18.64
N LYS A 166 22.98 3.35 19.38
CA LYS A 166 22.87 3.33 20.84
C LYS A 166 24.19 3.53 21.55
N TYR A 167 25.29 3.09 20.92
CA TYR A 167 26.64 3.09 21.52
C TYR A 167 27.65 3.66 20.51
N ASP A 168 28.15 4.86 20.78
CA ASP A 168 29.07 5.59 19.90
C ASP A 168 30.41 4.86 19.66
N ASP A 169 30.80 3.98 20.58
CA ASP A 169 32.01 3.16 20.52
C ASP A 169 31.86 1.88 19.70
N LEU A 170 30.67 1.60 19.18
CA LEU A 170 30.36 0.39 18.40
C LEU A 170 29.82 0.71 16.98
N PRO A 171 30.48 1.56 16.20
CA PRO A 171 29.94 2.07 14.92
C PRO A 171 29.81 1.02 13.82
N LEU A 172 30.43 -0.17 13.98
CA LEU A 172 30.37 -1.26 13.01
C LEU A 172 29.49 -2.43 13.49
N SER A 173 28.78 -2.25 14.60
CA SER A 173 27.90 -3.28 15.12
C SER A 173 26.62 -3.41 14.28
N SER A 174 26.28 -4.63 13.89
CA SER A 174 25.00 -4.97 13.23
C SER A 174 23.93 -5.46 14.20
N GLY A 175 24.18 -5.37 15.52
CA GLY A 175 23.23 -5.79 16.54
C GLY A 175 22.00 -4.91 16.59
N MET A 176 20.87 -5.47 17.00
CA MET A 176 19.59 -4.78 17.20
C MET A 176 19.08 -5.00 18.61
N VAL A 177 18.47 -3.96 19.21
CA VAL A 177 17.76 -4.07 20.48
C VAL A 177 16.26 -4.10 20.16
N ILE A 178 15.65 -5.23 20.44
CA ILE A 178 14.23 -5.49 20.14
C ILE A 178 13.50 -5.56 21.49
N THR A 179 12.44 -4.79 21.61
CA THR A 179 11.65 -4.66 22.86
C THR A 179 10.20 -5.11 22.71
N ASP A 180 9.81 -5.54 21.51
CA ASP A 180 8.46 -6.03 21.22
C ASP A 180 8.51 -7.30 20.37
N LEU A 181 7.34 -7.92 20.12
CA LEU A 181 7.20 -9.12 19.31
C LEU A 181 7.48 -8.81 17.83
N ASN A 182 8.55 -9.40 17.28
CA ASN A 182 8.95 -9.16 15.88
C ASN A 182 8.37 -10.16 14.88
N TYR A 183 7.77 -11.24 15.33
CA TYR A 183 7.03 -12.20 14.50
C TYR A 183 5.53 -11.90 14.56
N LYS A 184 5.16 -10.66 14.27
CA LYS A 184 3.76 -10.19 14.23
C LYS A 184 3.01 -10.74 13.02
N HIS A 185 3.75 -10.99 11.94
CA HIS A 185 3.24 -11.49 10.67
C HIS A 185 3.86 -12.84 10.37
N TRP A 186 3.06 -13.74 9.83
CA TRP A 186 3.47 -15.12 9.54
C TRP A 186 4.50 -15.25 8.40
N ASP A 187 4.68 -14.21 7.60
CA ASP A 187 5.50 -14.22 6.39
C ASP A 187 6.90 -13.63 6.58
N ARG A 188 7.14 -12.88 7.67
CA ARG A 188 8.42 -12.19 7.85
C ARG A 188 8.74 -11.79 9.28
N TYR A 189 10.03 -11.58 9.52
CA TYR A 189 10.53 -10.91 10.71
C TYR A 189 10.36 -9.39 10.55
N VAL A 190 9.60 -8.75 11.45
CA VAL A 190 9.22 -7.35 11.34
C VAL A 190 10.30 -6.47 11.96
N THR A 191 11.07 -5.79 11.10
CA THR A 191 12.07 -4.78 11.50
C THR A 191 11.62 -3.36 11.19
N THR A 192 10.64 -3.20 10.31
CA THR A 192 10.02 -1.94 9.95
C THR A 192 8.52 -2.10 9.90
N ILE A 193 7.80 -1.02 10.19
CA ILE A 193 6.35 -0.91 10.05
C ILE A 193 5.99 0.31 9.21
N PRO A 194 4.90 0.28 8.43
CA PRO A 194 4.45 1.46 7.71
C PRO A 194 3.79 2.46 8.65
N HIS A 195 4.14 3.73 8.48
CA HIS A 195 3.44 4.87 9.05
C HIS A 195 2.89 5.75 7.94
N ILE A 196 1.80 6.45 8.22
CA ILE A 196 1.25 7.49 7.36
C ILE A 196 1.80 8.86 7.77
N PHE A 197 2.26 9.59 6.76
CA PHE A 197 2.77 10.95 6.87
C PHE A 197 1.85 11.89 6.12
N VAL A 198 1.77 13.14 6.54
CA VAL A 198 1.10 14.20 5.78
C VAL A 198 2.10 15.26 5.38
N ALA A 199 2.16 15.57 4.09
CA ALA A 199 3.07 16.56 3.54
C ALA A 199 2.32 17.61 2.73
N ASP A 200 2.83 18.84 2.73
CA ASP A 200 2.35 19.90 1.85
C ASP A 200 2.86 19.70 0.42
N VAL A 201 2.04 20.07 -0.55
CA VAL A 201 2.41 20.11 -1.96
C VAL A 201 2.56 21.55 -2.40
N GLN A 202 3.79 21.94 -2.73
CA GLN A 202 4.13 23.31 -3.16
C GLN A 202 4.77 23.25 -4.55
N ASP A 203 4.24 24.02 -5.50
CA ASP A 203 4.73 24.05 -6.88
C ASP A 203 4.80 22.65 -7.53
N GLY A 204 3.85 21.76 -7.13
CA GLY A 204 3.80 20.38 -7.60
C GLY A 204 4.93 19.49 -7.06
N ARG A 205 5.51 19.84 -5.89
CA ARG A 205 6.55 19.08 -5.19
C ARG A 205 6.20 18.86 -3.74
N THR A 206 6.69 17.75 -3.19
CA THR A 206 6.51 17.40 -1.77
C THR A 206 7.76 16.70 -1.23
N GLY A 207 7.89 16.62 0.10
CA GLY A 207 8.93 15.89 0.84
C GLY A 207 8.32 14.88 1.80
N ASP A 208 9.08 14.47 2.83
CA ASP A 208 8.68 13.39 3.76
C ASP A 208 7.40 13.67 4.56
N GLY A 209 7.14 14.92 4.91
CA GLY A 209 5.97 15.29 5.70
C GLY A 209 6.10 15.07 7.21
N ILE A 210 4.96 15.10 7.90
CA ILE A 210 4.83 14.91 9.35
C ILE A 210 4.25 13.52 9.58
N ASP A 211 4.93 12.71 10.39
CA ASP A 211 4.50 11.38 10.80
C ASP A 211 3.30 11.47 11.77
N LEU A 212 2.15 10.94 11.39
CA LEU A 212 0.93 10.95 12.19
C LEU A 212 0.99 9.98 13.38
N LEU A 213 1.90 9.00 13.32
CA LEU A 213 2.11 7.98 14.35
C LEU A 213 3.48 8.16 15.04
N ASN A 214 4.08 9.34 14.96
CA ASN A 214 5.42 9.60 15.47
C ASN A 214 5.61 9.14 16.92
N GLY A 215 6.57 8.24 17.13
CA GLY A 215 6.88 7.64 18.42
C GLY A 215 5.95 6.50 18.84
N GLU A 216 4.94 6.15 18.04
CA GLU A 216 4.06 5.01 18.26
C GLU A 216 4.59 3.75 17.57
N PRO A 217 4.50 2.57 18.21
CA PRO A 217 4.93 1.30 17.60
C PRO A 217 3.82 0.63 16.77
N PHE A 218 2.87 1.40 16.26
CA PHE A 218 1.68 0.92 15.57
C PHE A 218 1.76 1.20 14.08
N GLU A 219 1.16 0.33 13.28
CA GLU A 219 1.23 0.39 11.83
C GLU A 219 -0.06 0.92 11.18
N CYS A 220 0.12 1.72 10.16
CA CYS A 220 -0.91 2.10 9.19
C CYS A 220 -0.25 2.34 7.82
N PRO A 221 -0.64 1.60 6.77
CA PRO A 221 -1.62 0.49 6.73
C PRO A 221 -1.21 -0.72 7.57
N MET A 222 -2.21 -1.51 8.02
CA MET A 222 -1.97 -2.70 8.82
C MET A 222 -1.52 -3.86 7.94
N LEU A 223 -0.31 -4.33 8.16
CA LEU A 223 0.22 -5.49 7.45
C LEU A 223 -0.35 -6.82 8.00
N PRO A 224 -0.35 -7.92 7.20
CA PRO A 224 0.26 -8.03 5.86
C PRO A 224 -0.65 -7.62 4.70
N PHE A 225 -1.92 -7.35 4.90
CA PHE A 225 -2.91 -7.20 3.82
C PHE A 225 -3.43 -5.77 3.61
N GLY A 226 -3.16 -4.85 4.53
CA GLY A 226 -3.61 -3.47 4.43
C GLY A 226 -2.84 -2.67 3.39
N GLY A 227 -3.52 -1.74 2.74
CA GLY A 227 -3.00 -0.84 1.72
C GLY A 227 -3.68 0.54 1.78
N SER A 228 -3.73 1.22 0.65
CA SER A 228 -4.27 2.59 0.55
C SER A 228 -5.78 2.70 0.84
N GLU A 229 -6.51 1.59 0.90
CA GLU A 229 -7.90 1.55 1.34
C GLU A 229 -8.06 1.85 2.84
N GLN A 230 -6.99 1.74 3.62
CA GLN A 230 -7.03 1.93 5.08
C GLN A 230 -6.84 3.38 5.54
N PHE A 231 -6.65 4.31 4.61
CA PHE A 231 -6.62 5.75 4.93
C PHE A 231 -7.29 6.58 3.85
N ASN A 232 -7.99 7.66 4.25
CA ASN A 232 -8.70 8.53 3.32
C ASN A 232 -8.77 9.98 3.80
N TRP A 233 -8.87 10.90 2.84
CA TRP A 233 -9.15 12.31 3.09
C TRP A 233 -10.64 12.57 3.28
N SER A 234 -10.98 13.56 4.11
CA SER A 234 -12.29 14.20 4.06
C SER A 234 -12.43 15.02 2.78
N PRO A 235 -13.66 15.19 2.23
CA PRO A 235 -13.89 15.98 1.02
C PRO A 235 -13.43 17.43 1.09
N ASP A 236 -13.37 18.01 2.30
CA ASP A 236 -12.89 19.37 2.57
C ASP A 236 -11.35 19.46 2.72
N SER A 237 -10.62 18.34 2.54
CA SER A 237 -9.17 18.26 2.67
C SER A 237 -8.63 18.55 4.08
N ARG A 238 -9.47 18.60 5.09
CA ARG A 238 -9.09 18.96 6.47
C ARG A 238 -8.73 17.76 7.31
N HIS A 239 -9.48 16.65 7.18
CA HIS A 239 -9.29 15.49 8.04
C HIS A 239 -8.76 14.30 7.27
N ILE A 240 -8.02 13.46 7.97
CA ILE A 240 -7.58 12.15 7.51
C ILE A 240 -8.22 11.11 8.42
N VAL A 241 -8.94 10.13 7.86
CA VAL A 241 -9.37 8.95 8.58
C VAL A 241 -8.49 7.77 8.22
N TYR A 242 -8.12 6.97 9.21
CA TYR A 242 -7.25 5.83 8.99
C TYR A 242 -7.53 4.69 9.97
N THR A 243 -7.20 3.48 9.54
CA THR A 243 -7.29 2.26 10.35
C THR A 243 -5.98 2.05 11.09
N CYS A 244 -6.05 1.73 12.39
CA CYS A 244 -4.86 1.34 13.15
C CYS A 244 -5.23 0.39 14.28
N ARG A 245 -4.40 -0.64 14.51
CA ARG A 245 -4.52 -1.53 15.66
C ARG A 245 -3.48 -1.15 16.72
N LYS A 246 -3.87 -0.38 17.72
CA LYS A 246 -2.98 0.11 18.78
C LYS A 246 -2.80 -0.93 19.89
N LYS A 247 -2.17 -2.05 19.53
CA LYS A 247 -1.82 -3.16 20.42
C LYS A 247 -0.33 -3.49 20.27
N THR A 248 0.30 -3.96 21.35
CA THR A 248 1.72 -4.37 21.38
C THR A 248 1.88 -5.75 21.97
N GLY A 249 3.06 -6.37 21.79
CA GLY A 249 3.41 -7.64 22.36
C GLY A 249 2.42 -8.75 22.04
N ARG A 250 2.04 -9.50 23.07
CA ARG A 250 1.10 -10.61 22.94
C ARG A 250 -0.28 -10.15 22.45
N ASP A 251 -0.76 -8.98 22.88
CA ASP A 251 -2.09 -8.48 22.56
C ASP A 251 -2.22 -8.20 21.07
N TYR A 252 -1.14 -7.75 20.41
CA TYR A 252 -1.11 -7.62 18.95
C TYR A 252 -1.33 -8.96 18.25
N ALA A 253 -0.73 -10.04 18.77
CA ALA A 253 -0.79 -11.36 18.13
C ALA A 253 -2.14 -12.07 18.30
N ILE A 254 -2.91 -11.73 19.33
CA ILE A 254 -4.15 -12.44 19.69
C ILE A 254 -5.42 -11.61 19.47
N SER A 255 -5.30 -10.30 19.28
CA SER A 255 -6.44 -9.40 19.07
C SER A 255 -6.53 -8.94 17.63
N THR A 256 -7.76 -8.90 17.11
CA THR A 256 -8.06 -8.29 15.81
C THR A 256 -8.64 -6.87 15.97
N ASP A 257 -8.68 -6.35 17.19
CA ASP A 257 -9.26 -5.06 17.57
C ASP A 257 -8.46 -3.91 16.93
N SER A 258 -8.92 -3.46 15.77
CA SER A 258 -8.47 -2.24 15.10
C SER A 258 -9.58 -1.20 15.12
N ASP A 259 -9.20 0.06 15.20
CA ASP A 259 -10.11 1.19 15.28
C ASP A 259 -9.90 2.14 14.09
N ILE A 260 -10.90 2.99 13.85
CA ILE A 260 -10.81 4.12 12.94
C ILE A 260 -10.44 5.37 13.72
N TYR A 261 -9.36 6.00 13.31
CA TYR A 261 -8.88 7.26 13.85
C TYR A 261 -9.12 8.40 12.87
N ARG A 262 -9.42 9.59 13.40
CA ARG A 262 -9.53 10.83 12.62
C ARG A 262 -8.48 11.83 13.07
N TYR A 263 -7.63 12.26 12.15
CA TYR A 263 -6.62 13.28 12.35
C TYR A 263 -7.07 14.61 11.74
N ASP A 264 -7.00 15.70 12.47
CA ASP A 264 -7.28 17.08 11.99
C ASP A 264 -5.95 17.74 11.59
N THR A 265 -5.75 17.99 10.30
CA THR A 265 -4.51 18.60 9.77
C THR A 265 -4.27 20.03 10.22
N ALA A 266 -5.29 20.74 10.70
CA ALA A 266 -5.17 22.12 11.18
C ALA A 266 -4.73 22.18 12.65
N THR A 267 -5.15 21.21 13.47
CA THR A 267 -4.87 21.21 14.92
C THR A 267 -3.79 20.18 15.30
N GLY A 268 -3.53 19.19 14.46
CA GLY A 268 -2.66 18.06 14.76
C GLY A 268 -3.25 17.07 15.77
N GLN A 269 -4.54 17.14 16.04
CA GLN A 269 -5.20 16.25 17.01
C GLN A 269 -5.76 15.02 16.34
N THR A 270 -5.66 13.88 17.04
CA THR A 270 -6.23 12.60 16.64
C THR A 270 -7.32 12.18 17.64
N GLU A 271 -8.43 11.67 17.13
CA GLU A 271 -9.50 11.06 17.93
C GLU A 271 -9.81 9.65 17.41
N ASN A 272 -10.27 8.78 18.31
CA ASN A 272 -10.79 7.46 17.99
C ASN A 272 -12.30 7.56 17.71
N LEU A 273 -12.74 7.11 16.53
CA LEU A 273 -14.16 7.16 16.15
C LEU A 273 -14.97 5.94 16.61
N CYS A 274 -14.28 4.85 16.98
CA CYS A 274 -14.91 3.58 17.38
C CYS A 274 -15.13 3.49 18.89
N LYS A 275 -14.34 4.23 19.69
CA LYS A 275 -14.33 4.14 21.15
C LYS A 275 -14.45 5.52 21.78
N PRO A 276 -15.25 5.70 22.85
CA PRO A 276 -15.32 6.97 23.56
C PRO A 276 -13.99 7.28 24.28
N ALA A 277 -13.75 8.56 24.56
CA ALA A 277 -12.49 9.02 25.16
C ALA A 277 -12.17 8.42 26.55
N ASP A 278 -13.20 7.99 27.28
CA ASP A 278 -13.10 7.34 28.59
C ASP A 278 -13.10 5.80 28.52
N TYR A 279 -13.05 5.24 27.31
CA TYR A 279 -12.98 3.80 27.12
C TYR A 279 -11.74 3.22 27.81
N LYS A 280 -11.94 2.15 28.54
CA LYS A 280 -10.88 1.38 29.18
C LYS A 280 -10.87 -0.02 28.60
N GLU A 281 -9.71 -0.44 28.12
CA GLU A 281 -9.50 -1.83 27.75
C GLU A 281 -9.87 -2.73 28.92
N PRO A 282 -10.65 -3.80 28.67
CA PRO A 282 -10.93 -4.77 29.71
C PRO A 282 -9.64 -5.51 30.09
N GLU A 283 -9.46 -5.76 31.38
CA GLU A 283 -8.35 -6.56 31.85
C GLU A 283 -8.45 -7.98 31.27
N ILE A 284 -7.34 -8.44 30.66
CA ILE A 284 -7.22 -9.81 30.17
C ILE A 284 -7.02 -10.73 31.36
N ASP A 285 -7.99 -11.60 31.64
CA ASP A 285 -7.84 -12.68 32.62
C ASP A 285 -7.05 -13.85 32.00
N PRO A 286 -5.77 -14.05 32.37
CA PRO A 286 -4.94 -15.10 31.77
C PRO A 286 -5.42 -16.52 32.08
N SER A 287 -6.34 -16.69 33.04
CA SER A 287 -6.93 -17.99 33.39
C SER A 287 -8.10 -18.39 32.48
N ARG A 288 -8.64 -17.46 31.69
CA ARG A 288 -9.78 -17.71 30.79
C ARG A 288 -9.32 -17.97 29.38
N SER A 289 -10.05 -18.84 28.67
CA SER A 289 -9.83 -19.03 27.26
C SER A 289 -10.17 -17.75 26.47
N MET A 290 -9.49 -17.54 25.34
CA MET A 290 -9.74 -16.40 24.43
C MET A 290 -11.21 -16.29 24.05
N GLU A 291 -11.87 -17.41 23.82
CA GLU A 291 -13.28 -17.51 23.46
C GLU A 291 -14.19 -16.94 24.57
N HIS A 292 -13.90 -17.25 25.83
CA HIS A 292 -14.67 -16.71 26.97
C HIS A 292 -14.40 -15.23 27.21
N GLN A 293 -13.23 -14.74 26.88
CA GLN A 293 -12.91 -13.31 26.99
C GLN A 293 -13.64 -12.51 25.91
N ALA A 294 -13.67 -13.03 24.67
CA ALA A 294 -14.39 -12.41 23.57
C ALA A 294 -15.90 -12.27 23.82
N ILE A 295 -16.52 -13.29 24.44
CA ILE A 295 -17.96 -13.29 24.73
C ILE A 295 -18.35 -12.23 25.77
N ASN A 296 -17.53 -11.98 26.77
CA ASN A 296 -17.81 -10.99 27.82
C ASN A 296 -17.73 -9.53 27.38
N HIS A 297 -17.28 -9.27 26.15
CA HIS A 297 -17.21 -7.94 25.54
C HIS A 297 -18.43 -7.56 24.70
N LEU A 298 -19.37 -8.51 24.49
CA LEU A 298 -20.58 -8.29 23.70
C LEU A 298 -21.59 -7.35 24.35
N ASP A 299 -21.49 -7.11 25.66
CA ASP A 299 -22.42 -6.27 26.43
C ASP A 299 -22.01 -4.77 26.44
N ARG A 300 -21.02 -4.37 25.62
CA ARG A 300 -20.54 -2.98 25.56
C ARG A 300 -20.79 -2.40 24.17
N ASP A 301 -21.07 -1.11 24.16
CA ASP A 301 -21.36 -0.32 22.95
C ASP A 301 -20.12 -0.15 22.01
N CYS A 302 -19.02 -0.87 22.28
CA CYS A 302 -17.78 -0.79 21.52
C CYS A 302 -17.41 -2.15 20.92
N ASN A 303 -17.13 -2.16 19.62
CA ASN A 303 -16.59 -3.31 18.94
C ASN A 303 -15.16 -3.59 19.41
N VAL A 304 -14.80 -4.87 19.47
CA VAL A 304 -13.45 -5.37 19.76
C VAL A 304 -12.89 -6.25 18.62
N GLY A 305 -13.48 -6.13 17.45
CA GLY A 305 -13.05 -6.79 16.23
C GLY A 305 -12.38 -5.82 15.26
N TYR A 306 -12.30 -6.21 14.00
CA TYR A 306 -11.79 -5.33 12.94
C TYR A 306 -12.75 -4.18 12.66
N ASP A 307 -12.21 -2.96 12.72
CA ASP A 307 -12.76 -1.77 12.07
C ASP A 307 -11.75 -1.31 11.02
N THR A 308 -12.14 -1.28 9.74
CA THR A 308 -11.21 -1.04 8.63
C THR A 308 -11.85 -0.36 7.43
N ASN A 309 -11.01 0.12 6.50
CA ASN A 309 -11.40 0.71 5.22
C ASN A 309 -12.35 1.90 5.37
N PRO A 310 -11.97 2.95 6.13
CA PRO A 310 -12.84 4.11 6.34
C PRO A 310 -13.01 4.93 5.07
N ALA A 311 -14.23 5.40 4.82
CA ALA A 311 -14.56 6.28 3.72
C ALA A 311 -15.52 7.38 4.15
N TYR A 312 -15.27 8.61 3.71
CA TYR A 312 -16.22 9.70 3.88
C TYR A 312 -17.34 9.63 2.86
N SER A 313 -18.54 10.07 3.26
CA SER A 313 -19.58 10.41 2.31
C SER A 313 -19.14 11.60 1.44
N PRO A 314 -19.62 11.73 0.18
CA PRO A 314 -19.22 12.82 -0.72
C PRO A 314 -19.51 14.23 -0.15
N ASP A 315 -20.52 14.37 0.73
CA ASP A 315 -20.86 15.61 1.41
C ASP A 315 -20.09 15.84 2.74
N GLY A 316 -19.21 14.90 3.12
CA GLY A 316 -18.36 14.96 4.31
C GLY A 316 -19.08 14.78 5.64
N LYS A 317 -20.39 14.49 5.65
CA LYS A 317 -21.17 14.41 6.87
C LYS A 317 -21.06 13.09 7.62
N TYR A 318 -20.70 12.02 6.90
CA TYR A 318 -20.63 10.67 7.44
C TYR A 318 -19.28 10.03 7.13
N VAL A 319 -18.85 9.16 8.02
CA VAL A 319 -17.76 8.20 7.79
C VAL A 319 -18.38 6.81 7.88
N ALA A 320 -18.12 5.99 6.87
CA ALA A 320 -18.47 4.58 6.83
C ALA A 320 -17.20 3.75 6.92
N TRP A 321 -17.26 2.59 7.55
CA TRP A 321 -16.18 1.62 7.58
C TRP A 321 -16.71 0.20 7.68
N LEU A 322 -15.88 -0.77 7.35
CA LEU A 322 -16.18 -2.19 7.57
C LEU A 322 -15.91 -2.54 9.02
N SER A 323 -16.84 -3.22 9.67
CA SER A 323 -16.75 -3.53 11.09
C SER A 323 -17.12 -4.98 11.38
N MET A 324 -16.36 -5.61 12.28
CA MET A 324 -16.64 -6.89 12.88
C MET A 324 -16.88 -6.71 14.38
N ALA A 325 -18.02 -7.18 14.87
CA ALA A 325 -18.39 -6.98 16.27
C ALA A 325 -17.56 -7.80 17.27
N ARG A 326 -16.87 -8.83 16.82
CA ARG A 326 -16.13 -9.77 17.68
C ARG A 326 -14.66 -9.83 17.32
N ASN A 327 -13.83 -10.02 18.37
CA ASN A 327 -12.44 -10.38 18.21
C ASN A 327 -12.31 -11.78 17.60
N GLY A 328 -11.45 -11.92 16.60
CA GLY A 328 -11.21 -13.17 15.87
C GLY A 328 -11.45 -13.03 14.37
N TYR A 329 -11.37 -14.16 13.69
CA TYR A 329 -11.55 -14.29 12.25
C TYR A 329 -12.92 -14.90 11.94
#